data_7c599673656802fa87b249532793df2e
#
_entry.id   7c599673656802fa87b249532793df2e
#
_cell.length_a   1.000
_cell.length_b   1.000
_cell.length_c   1.000
_cell.angle_alpha   90.00
_cell.angle_beta   90.00
_cell.angle_gamma   90.00
#
_symmetry.space_group_name_H-M   'P 1'
#
loop_
_entity.id
_entity.type
_entity.pdbx_description
1 polymer ?
#
loop_
_entity_poly.entity_id
_entity_poly.type
_entity_poly.pdbx_seq_one_letter_code
_entity_poly.pdbx_strand_id
1 'polypeptide(L)'
;MSYIDKIIETLGKDADSLLQHKSTKIPKEKLQIPGPHTVETFQDSDRNPQVLKSLAQLYNHGNLGGTGYLSILPVDQGIEHTAAISFYKNPDYFDPENIVKLAIEAGCNGVASTFGVLARHARKYAHKIPFIVKINHNELMTYPNKYDQIPFGSVREAWDMGATAIGATIYLSLIHI
;
A
#
# COMPACT_ATOMS: atom_id res chain seq x y z
N MET A 1 11.85 -18.66 -24.87
CA MET A 1 10.72 -19.02 -23.94
C MET A 1 10.07 -17.72 -23.51
N SER A 2 8.79 -17.56 -23.77
CA SER A 2 8.05 -16.36 -23.37
C SER A 2 7.91 -16.31 -21.83
N TYR A 3 7.54 -15.13 -21.30
CA TYR A 3 7.30 -15.00 -19.86
C TYR A 3 6.15 -15.91 -19.40
N ILE A 4 5.12 -16.05 -20.24
CA ILE A 4 3.97 -16.92 -19.94
C ILE A 4 4.36 -18.41 -19.94
N ASP A 5 5.28 -18.84 -20.81
CA ASP A 5 5.74 -20.23 -20.84
C ASP A 5 6.44 -20.61 -19.53
N LYS A 6 7.24 -19.70 -18.97
CA LYS A 6 7.89 -19.90 -17.66
C LYS A 6 6.88 -20.00 -16.52
N ILE A 7 5.81 -19.21 -16.57
CA ILE A 7 4.72 -19.28 -15.57
C ILE A 7 4.03 -20.64 -15.66
N ILE A 8 3.68 -21.08 -16.87
CA ILE A 8 3.03 -22.39 -17.11
C ILE A 8 3.93 -23.54 -16.63
N GLU A 9 5.21 -23.49 -16.95
CA GLU A 9 6.19 -24.48 -16.51
C GLU A 9 6.29 -24.52 -14.97
N THR A 10 6.31 -23.36 -14.32
CA THR A 10 6.36 -23.24 -12.84
C THR A 10 5.11 -23.81 -12.17
N LEU A 11 3.93 -23.54 -12.74
CA LEU A 11 2.63 -23.99 -12.21
C LEU A 11 2.37 -25.48 -12.52
N GLY A 12 3.03 -26.04 -13.52
CA GLY A 12 2.92 -27.45 -13.90
C GLY A 12 1.47 -27.86 -14.19
N LYS A 13 1.03 -28.96 -13.59
CA LYS A 13 -0.32 -29.54 -13.80
C LYS A 13 -1.47 -28.62 -13.35
N ASP A 14 -1.19 -27.66 -12.50
CA ASP A 14 -2.20 -26.74 -11.96
C ASP A 14 -2.34 -25.45 -12.80
N ALA A 15 -1.53 -25.31 -13.87
CA ALA A 15 -1.48 -24.10 -14.69
C ALA A 15 -2.87 -23.70 -15.24
N ASP A 16 -3.58 -24.63 -15.87
CA ASP A 16 -4.87 -24.34 -16.47
C ASP A 16 -5.92 -23.97 -15.43
N SER A 17 -5.96 -24.70 -14.30
CA SER A 17 -6.94 -24.45 -13.24
C SER A 17 -6.71 -23.10 -12.53
N LEU A 18 -5.46 -22.66 -12.43
CA LEU A 18 -5.10 -21.41 -11.81
C LEU A 18 -5.23 -20.22 -12.76
N LEU A 19 -4.72 -20.36 -14.00
CA LEU A 19 -4.73 -19.27 -14.98
C LEU A 19 -6.12 -19.03 -15.60
N GLN A 20 -6.94 -20.09 -15.71
CA GLN A 20 -8.29 -20.04 -16.29
C GLN A 20 -9.39 -20.12 -15.22
N HIS A 21 -9.03 -19.88 -13.95
CA HIS A 21 -9.98 -19.98 -12.85
C HIS A 21 -11.21 -19.10 -13.09
N LYS A 22 -12.40 -19.69 -12.96
CA LYS A 22 -13.69 -18.98 -12.98
C LYS A 22 -14.37 -19.19 -11.64
N SER A 23 -14.70 -18.08 -10.97
CA SER A 23 -15.49 -18.16 -9.75
C SER A 23 -16.89 -18.71 -10.05
N THR A 24 -17.28 -19.74 -9.33
CA THR A 24 -18.63 -20.33 -9.40
C THR A 24 -19.61 -19.67 -8.42
N LYS A 25 -19.10 -18.98 -7.40
CA LYS A 25 -19.92 -18.34 -6.36
C LYS A 25 -20.41 -16.94 -6.75
N ILE A 26 -19.55 -16.18 -7.42
CA ILE A 26 -19.87 -14.81 -7.86
C ILE A 26 -19.63 -14.73 -9.36
N PRO A 27 -20.69 -14.74 -10.19
CA PRO A 27 -20.57 -14.57 -11.63
C PRO A 27 -19.90 -13.23 -11.97
N LYS A 28 -19.05 -13.20 -12.99
CA LYS A 28 -18.29 -12.02 -13.42
C LYS A 28 -19.22 -10.83 -13.72
N GLU A 29 -20.41 -11.09 -14.23
CA GLU A 29 -21.42 -10.09 -14.59
C GLU A 29 -21.99 -9.35 -13.38
N LYS A 30 -21.83 -9.93 -12.19
CA LYS A 30 -22.25 -9.30 -10.91
C LYS A 30 -21.14 -8.51 -10.24
N LEU A 31 -19.91 -8.53 -10.80
CA LEU A 31 -18.80 -7.78 -10.25
C LEU A 31 -18.82 -6.35 -10.77
N GLN A 32 -18.77 -5.41 -9.86
CA GLN A 32 -18.48 -4.02 -10.20
C GLN A 32 -16.96 -3.90 -10.38
N ILE A 33 -16.51 -3.88 -11.63
CA ILE A 33 -15.08 -3.74 -11.96
C ILE A 33 -14.71 -2.25 -11.92
N PRO A 34 -13.62 -1.86 -11.24
CA PRO A 34 -13.13 -0.49 -11.26
C PRO A 34 -12.77 -0.05 -12.68
N GLY A 35 -12.76 1.26 -12.89
CA GLY A 35 -12.45 1.86 -14.19
C GLY A 35 -11.93 3.30 -14.04
N PRO A 36 -11.74 4.02 -15.15
CA PRO A 36 -11.14 5.36 -15.13
C PRO A 36 -11.97 6.39 -14.31
N HIS A 37 -13.25 6.11 -14.12
CA HIS A 37 -14.18 6.98 -13.40
C HIS A 37 -14.35 6.63 -11.91
N THR A 38 -13.40 5.85 -11.34
CA THR A 38 -13.49 5.40 -9.94
C THR A 38 -13.62 6.56 -8.96
N VAL A 39 -12.92 7.68 -9.17
CA VAL A 39 -13.01 8.85 -8.28
C VAL A 39 -14.39 9.50 -8.33
N GLU A 40 -15.05 9.48 -9.48
CA GLU A 40 -16.38 10.06 -9.68
C GLU A 40 -17.45 9.36 -8.85
N THR A 41 -17.25 8.08 -8.50
CA THR A 41 -18.17 7.34 -7.62
C THR A 41 -18.26 7.93 -6.20
N PHE A 42 -17.32 8.79 -5.83
CA PHE A 42 -17.29 9.47 -4.53
C PHE A 42 -17.81 10.90 -4.56
N GLN A 43 -18.24 11.42 -5.73
CA GLN A 43 -18.69 12.81 -5.86
C GLN A 43 -19.95 13.11 -5.03
N ASP A 44 -20.86 12.14 -4.95
CA ASP A 44 -22.09 12.27 -4.17
C ASP A 44 -21.94 11.84 -2.70
N SER A 45 -20.70 11.60 -2.25
CA SER A 45 -20.41 11.26 -0.86
C SER A 45 -20.21 12.52 0.00
N ASP A 46 -20.15 12.33 1.32
CA ASP A 46 -19.86 13.37 2.32
C ASP A 46 -18.38 13.82 2.36
N ARG A 47 -17.55 13.32 1.46
CA ARG A 47 -16.12 13.63 1.40
C ARG A 47 -15.89 15.04 0.90
N ASN A 48 -15.03 15.77 1.61
CA ASN A 48 -14.68 17.13 1.18
C ASN A 48 -13.79 17.10 -0.08
N PRO A 49 -13.69 18.24 -0.81
CA PRO A 49 -12.89 18.33 -2.04
C PRO A 49 -11.41 17.95 -1.89
N GLN A 50 -10.80 18.14 -0.72
CA GLN A 50 -9.41 17.76 -0.51
C GLN A 50 -9.23 16.23 -0.50
N VAL A 51 -10.21 15.50 0.06
CA VAL A 51 -10.21 14.03 0.01
C VAL A 51 -10.37 13.55 -1.44
N LEU A 52 -11.26 14.16 -2.21
CA LEU A 52 -11.42 13.82 -3.64
C LEU A 52 -10.13 14.10 -4.44
N LYS A 53 -9.42 15.19 -4.15
CA LYS A 53 -8.10 15.46 -4.74
C LYS A 53 -7.08 14.38 -4.39
N SER A 54 -7.04 13.95 -3.14
CA SER A 54 -6.14 12.90 -2.69
C SER A 54 -6.46 11.55 -3.36
N LEU A 55 -7.73 11.20 -3.49
CA LEU A 55 -8.16 10.01 -4.25
C LEU A 55 -7.73 10.12 -5.72
N ALA A 56 -7.98 11.27 -6.36
CA ALA A 56 -7.56 11.50 -7.74
C ALA A 56 -6.04 11.38 -7.90
N GLN A 57 -5.26 11.89 -6.95
CA GLN A 57 -3.81 11.77 -6.96
C GLN A 57 -3.36 10.31 -6.92
N LEU A 58 -3.95 9.47 -6.06
CA LEU A 58 -3.64 8.04 -5.98
C LEU A 58 -4.04 7.28 -7.25
N TYR A 59 -5.28 7.47 -7.72
CA TYR A 59 -5.83 6.71 -8.84
C TYR A 59 -5.26 7.11 -10.21
N ASN A 60 -4.67 8.30 -10.33
CA ASN A 60 -4.07 8.77 -11.58
C ASN A 60 -2.53 8.69 -11.60
N HIS A 61 -1.91 8.19 -10.54
CA HIS A 61 -0.45 8.04 -10.47
C HIS A 61 0.01 6.65 -10.90
N GLY A 62 1.28 6.55 -11.33
CA GLY A 62 1.95 5.28 -11.62
C GLY A 62 1.43 4.56 -12.86
N ASN A 63 1.89 3.31 -13.03
CA ASN A 63 1.57 2.50 -14.21
C ASN A 63 0.09 2.09 -14.31
N LEU A 64 -0.62 2.06 -13.19
CA LEU A 64 -2.05 1.79 -13.15
C LEU A 64 -2.90 3.06 -13.11
N GLY A 65 -2.30 4.23 -13.34
CA GLY A 65 -3.02 5.50 -13.38
C GLY A 65 -4.17 5.49 -14.38
N GLY A 66 -5.36 5.92 -13.95
CA GLY A 66 -6.56 5.98 -14.77
C GLY A 66 -7.26 4.63 -15.02
N THR A 67 -6.78 3.54 -14.43
CA THR A 67 -7.44 2.22 -14.57
C THR A 67 -8.47 1.91 -13.48
N GLY A 68 -8.44 2.66 -12.38
CA GLY A 68 -9.23 2.39 -11.18
C GLY A 68 -8.62 1.34 -10.26
N TYR A 69 -7.44 0.81 -10.59
CA TYR A 69 -6.65 -0.07 -9.73
C TYR A 69 -5.49 0.68 -9.11
N LEU A 70 -4.99 0.15 -8.00
CA LEU A 70 -3.85 0.72 -7.28
C LEU A 70 -2.74 -0.33 -7.12
N SER A 71 -1.50 0.06 -7.39
CA SER A 71 -0.30 -0.66 -7.00
C SER A 71 0.41 0.15 -5.92
N ILE A 72 0.52 -0.41 -4.72
CA ILE A 72 1.11 0.27 -3.57
C ILE A 72 2.26 -0.59 -3.05
N LEU A 73 3.44 0.01 -2.84
CA LEU A 73 4.56 -0.65 -2.16
C LEU A 73 4.48 -0.37 -0.65
N PRO A 74 4.09 -1.35 0.19
CA PRO A 74 4.08 -1.17 1.64
C PRO A 74 5.38 -1.70 2.25
N VAL A 75 6.04 -0.88 3.08
CA VAL A 75 7.23 -1.29 3.83
C VAL A 75 7.22 -0.63 5.20
N ASP A 76 7.04 -1.42 6.26
CA ASP A 76 7.04 -0.96 7.64
C ASP A 76 8.04 -1.72 8.54
N GLN A 77 8.96 -2.44 7.92
CA GLN A 77 10.04 -3.14 8.62
C GLN A 77 10.87 -2.16 9.47
N GLY A 78 11.24 -2.63 10.65
CA GLY A 78 11.93 -1.85 11.67
C GLY A 78 11.03 -1.42 12.83
N ILE A 79 9.71 -1.52 12.68
CA ILE A 79 8.74 -1.30 13.76
C ILE A 79 7.91 -2.57 14.01
N GLU A 80 7.12 -3.05 13.04
CA GLU A 80 6.30 -4.27 13.24
C GLU A 80 7.10 -5.56 13.01
N HIS A 81 8.11 -5.51 12.16
CA HIS A 81 8.99 -6.64 11.84
C HIS A 81 10.44 -6.20 11.95
N THR A 82 11.34 -7.16 12.19
CA THR A 82 12.76 -6.85 12.21
C THR A 82 13.27 -6.49 10.82
N ALA A 83 13.83 -5.29 10.69
CA ALA A 83 14.52 -4.88 9.46
C ALA A 83 15.74 -5.77 9.19
N ALA A 84 16.45 -6.21 10.22
CA ALA A 84 17.63 -7.04 10.08
C ALA A 84 17.36 -8.32 9.28
N ILE A 85 16.34 -9.09 9.66
CA ILE A 85 15.97 -10.32 8.94
C ILE A 85 15.39 -10.02 7.56
N SER A 86 14.58 -8.95 7.45
CA SER A 86 13.92 -8.63 6.20
C SER A 86 14.87 -8.13 5.13
N PHE A 87 15.91 -7.37 5.50
CA PHE A 87 16.76 -6.64 4.55
C PHE A 87 18.19 -7.19 4.41
N TYR A 88 18.60 -8.18 5.22
CA TYR A 88 19.99 -8.66 5.16
C TYR A 88 20.41 -9.19 3.77
N LYS A 89 19.46 -9.69 2.98
CA LYS A 89 19.73 -10.15 1.60
C LYS A 89 19.90 -9.01 0.61
N ASN A 90 19.37 -7.84 0.94
CA ASN A 90 19.50 -6.61 0.15
C ASN A 90 19.74 -5.43 1.11
N PRO A 91 21.00 -5.19 1.51
CA PRO A 91 21.35 -4.15 2.49
C PRO A 91 20.95 -2.73 2.07
N ASP A 92 20.76 -2.46 0.79
CA ASP A 92 20.34 -1.15 0.30
C ASP A 92 18.99 -0.70 0.89
N TYR A 93 18.15 -1.64 1.32
CA TYR A 93 16.88 -1.34 1.95
C TYR A 93 16.98 -0.85 3.40
N PHE A 94 18.16 -0.94 4.02
CA PHE A 94 18.40 -0.25 5.30
C PHE A 94 18.43 1.27 5.15
N ASP A 95 18.69 1.80 3.95
CA ASP A 95 18.41 3.18 3.64
C ASP A 95 16.97 3.32 3.13
N PRO A 96 16.06 3.92 3.93
CA PRO A 96 14.65 4.04 3.56
C PRO A 96 14.41 4.91 2.32
N GLU A 97 15.37 5.73 1.90
CA GLU A 97 15.29 6.44 0.63
C GLU A 97 15.20 5.48 -0.57
N ASN A 98 15.90 4.36 -0.51
CA ASN A 98 15.89 3.37 -1.59
C ASN A 98 14.53 2.67 -1.73
N ILE A 99 13.76 2.57 -0.65
CA ILE A 99 12.38 2.05 -0.70
C ILE A 99 11.47 3.01 -1.48
N VAL A 100 11.61 4.32 -1.24
CA VAL A 100 10.83 5.33 -1.98
C VAL A 100 11.23 5.35 -3.46
N LYS A 101 12.54 5.25 -3.75
CA LYS A 101 13.04 5.16 -5.13
C LYS A 101 12.50 3.92 -5.84
N LEU A 102 12.51 2.77 -5.17
CA LEU A 102 11.98 1.52 -5.72
C LEU A 102 10.51 1.65 -6.09
N ALA A 103 9.69 2.27 -5.24
CA ALA A 103 8.27 2.50 -5.54
C ALA A 103 8.07 3.38 -6.79
N ILE A 104 8.91 4.41 -6.96
CA ILE A 104 8.90 5.29 -8.13
C ILE A 104 9.34 4.52 -9.38
N GLU A 105 10.45 3.80 -9.33
CA GLU A 105 10.99 3.02 -10.46
C GLU A 105 10.03 1.90 -10.91
N ALA A 106 9.35 1.27 -9.94
CA ALA A 106 8.32 0.26 -10.22
C ALA A 106 7.03 0.86 -10.79
N GLY A 107 6.88 2.18 -10.81
CA GLY A 107 5.67 2.85 -11.27
C GLY A 107 4.46 2.59 -10.36
N CYS A 108 4.67 2.46 -9.06
CA CYS A 108 3.59 2.31 -8.10
C CYS A 108 2.70 3.56 -8.04
N ASN A 109 1.42 3.38 -7.72
CA ASN A 109 0.50 4.49 -7.44
C ASN A 109 0.83 5.21 -6.14
N GLY A 110 1.48 4.52 -5.21
CA GLY A 110 1.89 5.10 -3.94
C GLY A 110 2.88 4.24 -3.19
N VAL A 111 3.51 4.83 -2.19
CA VAL A 111 4.36 4.13 -1.23
C VAL A 111 3.75 4.28 0.16
N ALA A 112 3.60 3.15 0.85
CA ALA A 112 3.07 3.10 2.21
C ALA A 112 4.21 2.74 3.17
N SER A 113 4.44 3.57 4.19
CA SER A 113 5.47 3.30 5.18
C SER A 113 5.16 4.00 6.51
N THR A 114 6.07 3.84 7.46
CA THR A 114 5.99 4.47 8.76
C THR A 114 6.10 5.99 8.64
N PHE A 115 5.57 6.69 9.64
CA PHE A 115 5.62 8.15 9.69
C PHE A 115 7.06 8.67 9.57
N GLY A 116 7.99 8.10 10.37
CA GLY A 116 9.39 8.54 10.38
C GLY A 116 10.11 8.36 9.04
N VAL A 117 9.87 7.24 8.35
CA VAL A 117 10.45 6.96 7.03
C VAL A 117 9.97 7.99 6.00
N LEU A 118 8.67 8.20 5.90
CA LEU A 118 8.11 9.10 4.89
C LEU A 118 8.38 10.57 5.21
N ALA A 119 8.30 10.99 6.48
CA ALA A 119 8.56 12.38 6.88
C ALA A 119 10.00 12.81 6.54
N ARG A 120 10.99 11.92 6.76
CA ARG A 120 12.39 12.19 6.40
C ARG A 120 12.57 12.53 4.93
N HIS A 121 11.75 11.95 4.06
CA HIS A 121 11.88 12.03 2.61
C HIS A 121 10.80 12.91 1.94
N ALA A 122 9.86 13.48 2.72
CA ALA A 122 8.70 14.20 2.21
C ALA A 122 9.08 15.36 1.28
N ARG A 123 10.04 16.20 1.68
CA ARG A 123 10.46 17.36 0.86
C ARG A 123 11.02 16.95 -0.50
N LYS A 124 11.63 15.76 -0.60
CA LYS A 124 12.27 15.29 -1.82
C LYS A 124 11.33 14.51 -2.73
N TYR A 125 10.32 13.83 -2.15
CA TYR A 125 9.55 12.84 -2.89
C TYR A 125 8.02 12.96 -2.80
N ALA A 126 7.43 13.68 -1.83
CA ALA A 126 5.98 13.76 -1.70
C ALA A 126 5.25 14.34 -2.93
N HIS A 127 5.97 15.14 -3.73
CA HIS A 127 5.46 15.66 -5.01
C HIS A 127 5.69 14.72 -6.20
N LYS A 128 6.43 13.62 -6.01
CA LYS A 128 6.79 12.65 -7.06
C LYS A 128 6.00 11.36 -6.99
N ILE A 129 5.57 10.96 -5.80
CA ILE A 129 4.77 9.78 -5.56
C ILE A 129 3.86 10.01 -4.36
N PRO A 130 2.58 9.61 -4.43
CA PRO A 130 1.66 9.66 -3.31
C PRO A 130 2.17 8.89 -2.07
N PHE A 131 2.17 9.55 -0.92
CA PHE A 131 2.53 8.95 0.36
C PHE A 131 1.30 8.46 1.10
N ILE A 132 1.34 7.22 1.57
CA ILE A 132 0.36 6.62 2.46
C ILE A 132 1.05 6.40 3.81
N VAL A 133 0.73 7.22 4.79
CA VAL A 133 1.40 7.20 6.10
C VAL A 133 0.68 6.26 7.03
N LYS A 134 1.37 5.21 7.47
CA LYS A 134 0.88 4.33 8.52
C LYS A 134 1.09 5.00 9.87
N ILE A 135 -0.01 5.28 10.57
CA ILE A 135 0.00 6.08 11.81
C ILE A 135 0.01 5.24 13.09
N ASN A 136 -0.21 3.93 12.99
CA ASN A 136 -0.15 3.03 14.13
C ASN A 136 0.67 1.78 13.81
N HIS A 137 1.24 1.18 14.82
CA HIS A 137 2.00 -0.06 14.72
C HIS A 137 1.76 -0.92 15.94
N ASN A 138 1.93 -2.23 15.75
CA ASN A 138 1.92 -3.18 16.85
C ASN A 138 3.14 -2.92 17.76
N GLU A 139 2.90 -2.80 19.06
CA GLU A 139 3.95 -2.62 20.03
C GLU A 139 4.64 -3.98 20.33
N LEU A 140 5.93 -4.08 19.97
CA LEU A 140 6.73 -5.29 20.12
C LEU A 140 7.88 -5.16 21.13
N MET A 141 8.08 -3.95 21.69
CA MET A 141 9.24 -3.64 22.51
C MET A 141 9.01 -3.89 24.01
N THR A 142 7.78 -4.05 24.43
CA THR A 142 7.43 -4.33 25.83
C THR A 142 7.33 -5.82 26.12
N TYR A 143 7.66 -6.20 27.34
CA TYR A 143 7.49 -7.57 27.83
C TYR A 143 6.65 -7.56 29.12
N PRO A 144 5.64 -8.45 29.22
CA PRO A 144 5.10 -9.29 28.17
C PRO A 144 4.45 -8.47 27.06
N ASN A 145 4.62 -8.93 25.82
CA ASN A 145 4.04 -8.24 24.67
C ASN A 145 2.51 -8.32 24.70
N LYS A 146 1.87 -7.17 24.67
CA LYS A 146 0.40 -7.05 24.71
C LYS A 146 -0.22 -6.98 23.32
N TYR A 147 0.61 -6.86 22.28
CA TYR A 147 0.18 -6.68 20.89
C TYR A 147 -0.75 -5.46 20.69
N ASP A 148 -0.62 -4.45 21.54
CA ASP A 148 -1.40 -3.23 21.43
C ASP A 148 -1.01 -2.43 20.19
N GLN A 149 -2.01 -1.86 19.52
CA GLN A 149 -1.77 -0.92 18.42
C GLN A 149 -1.52 0.47 19.02
N ILE A 150 -0.30 0.96 18.81
CA ILE A 150 0.13 2.26 19.34
C ILE A 150 0.22 3.28 18.22
N PRO A 151 -0.44 4.46 18.35
CA PRO A 151 -0.27 5.56 17.41
C PRO A 151 1.15 6.14 17.49
N PHE A 152 1.79 6.31 16.32
CA PHE A 152 3.11 6.96 16.15
C PHE A 152 3.01 8.30 15.42
N GLY A 153 1.81 8.77 15.15
CA GLY A 153 1.54 10.04 14.51
C GLY A 153 0.04 10.30 14.43
N SER A 154 -0.29 11.54 14.15
CA SER A 154 -1.67 11.98 13.96
C SER A 154 -1.98 12.20 12.48
N VAL A 155 -3.27 12.21 12.16
CA VAL A 155 -3.77 12.58 10.82
C VAL A 155 -3.29 13.97 10.41
N ARG A 156 -3.27 14.92 11.37
CA ARG A 156 -2.84 16.30 11.11
C ARG A 156 -1.36 16.35 10.72
N GLU A 157 -0.50 15.71 11.49
CA GLU A 157 0.94 15.69 11.20
C GLU A 157 1.23 15.02 9.84
N ALA A 158 0.54 13.93 9.53
CA ALA A 158 0.68 13.29 8.24
C ALA A 158 0.21 14.17 7.08
N TRP A 159 -0.89 14.90 7.27
CA TRP A 159 -1.37 15.88 6.30
C TRP A 159 -0.36 17.01 6.07
N ASP A 160 0.15 17.59 7.16
CA ASP A 160 1.08 18.73 7.10
C ASP A 160 2.43 18.33 6.46
N MET A 161 2.80 17.05 6.53
CA MET A 161 3.96 16.51 5.83
C MET A 161 3.70 16.21 4.33
N GLY A 162 2.47 16.33 3.86
CA GLY A 162 2.10 16.11 2.46
C GLY A 162 1.63 14.69 2.13
N ALA A 163 1.15 13.94 3.12
CA ALA A 163 0.54 12.64 2.87
C ALA A 163 -0.73 12.74 2.04
N THR A 164 -0.87 11.82 1.07
CA THR A 164 -2.07 11.69 0.25
C THR A 164 -3.13 10.86 0.96
N ALA A 165 -2.72 9.87 1.75
CA ALA A 165 -3.59 8.99 2.51
C ALA A 165 -2.96 8.55 3.84
N ILE A 166 -3.82 8.04 4.70
CA ILE A 166 -3.45 7.46 6.00
C ILE A 166 -3.69 5.95 5.95
N GLY A 167 -2.73 5.20 6.50
CA GLY A 167 -2.86 3.78 6.76
C GLY A 167 -2.97 3.50 8.25
N ALA A 168 -3.79 2.55 8.62
CA ALA A 168 -3.86 2.02 9.98
C ALA A 168 -4.06 0.50 9.93
N THR A 169 -3.39 -0.21 10.82
CA THR A 169 -3.60 -1.64 11.00
C THR A 169 -4.63 -1.86 12.10
N ILE A 170 -5.60 -2.72 11.84
CA ILE A 170 -6.62 -3.14 12.79
C ILE A 170 -6.60 -4.67 12.84
N TYR A 171 -6.26 -5.22 14.00
CA TYR A 171 -6.33 -6.65 14.25
C TYR A 171 -7.68 -6.98 14.89
N LEU A 172 -8.61 -7.50 14.12
CA LEU A 172 -9.98 -7.75 14.59
C LEU A 172 -10.03 -8.73 15.77
N SER A 173 -9.09 -9.66 15.85
CA SER A 173 -8.97 -10.60 16.98
C SER A 173 -8.56 -9.95 18.30
N LEU A 174 -8.02 -8.74 18.28
CA LEU A 174 -7.59 -7.97 19.46
C LEU A 174 -8.57 -6.88 19.83
N ILE A 175 -9.62 -6.66 19.05
CA ILE A 175 -10.67 -5.71 19.34
C ILE A 175 -11.70 -6.41 20.23
N HIS A 176 -11.70 -6.07 21.49
CA HIS A 176 -12.80 -6.44 22.38
C HIS A 176 -13.95 -5.46 22.12
N ILE A 177 -14.97 -5.97 21.48
CA ILE A 177 -16.24 -5.27 21.28
C ILE A 177 -17.08 -5.43 22.55
#